data_602c7c5b4d93583940a6de1ea459151e
#
_entry.id   602c7c5b4d93583940a6de1ea459151e
#
_cell.length_a   1.000
_cell.length_b   1.000
_cell.length_c   1.000
_cell.angle_alpha   90.00
_cell.angle_beta   90.00
_cell.angle_gamma   90.00
#
_symmetry.space_group_name_H-M   'P 1'
#
loop_
_entity.id
_entity.type
_entity.pdbx_description
1 polymer ?
#
loop_
_entity_poly.entity_id
_entity_poly.type
_entity_poly.pdbx_seq_one_letter_code
_entity_poly.pdbx_strand_id
1 'polypeptide(L)'
;VIVAVNTGSVHLSIDAVEDSILACGLPPGWQVGVAAYETVRAMAEQNLRLGHDVVVDAVNDSEEARQTWRTAAARTGASIEFVHLMISDALEHQRRLSGRDRCLTYVGEPTWADVQRRRADYAAWSDEVLEFDTATWAADEVADALTARLSTR
;
A
#
# COMPACT_ATOMS: atom_id res chain seq x y z
N VAL A 1 5.73 2.80 -6.22
CA VAL A 1 6.40 2.46 -7.49
C VAL A 1 7.84 2.99 -7.52
N ILE A 2 8.08 4.31 -7.34
CA ILE A 2 9.42 4.93 -7.47
C ILE A 2 10.45 4.25 -6.54
N VAL A 3 10.11 3.99 -5.27
CA VAL A 3 11.00 3.29 -4.33
C VAL A 3 11.40 1.92 -4.87
N ALA A 4 10.45 1.15 -5.36
CA ALA A 4 10.73 -0.18 -5.91
C ALA A 4 11.66 -0.13 -7.12
N VAL A 5 11.49 0.88 -7.99
CA VAL A 5 12.38 1.10 -9.14
C VAL A 5 13.79 1.47 -8.67
N ASN A 6 13.92 2.38 -7.71
CA ASN A 6 15.22 2.85 -7.21
C ASN A 6 15.99 1.77 -6.45
N THR A 7 15.29 0.84 -5.80
CA THR A 7 15.89 -0.26 -5.02
C THR A 7 15.98 -1.59 -5.78
N GLY A 8 15.36 -1.70 -6.96
CA GLY A 8 15.22 -2.97 -7.67
C GLY A 8 14.29 -3.98 -6.99
N SER A 9 13.43 -3.51 -6.07
CA SER A 9 12.49 -4.34 -5.33
C SER A 9 11.27 -4.72 -6.17
N VAL A 10 10.63 -5.81 -5.82
CA VAL A 10 9.35 -6.21 -6.43
C VAL A 10 8.22 -5.33 -5.87
N HIS A 11 7.49 -4.65 -6.76
CA HIS A 11 6.32 -3.86 -6.38
C HIS A 11 5.05 -4.70 -6.48
N LEU A 12 4.28 -4.74 -5.41
CA LEU A 12 2.99 -5.44 -5.33
C LEU A 12 1.89 -4.46 -4.90
N SER A 13 0.85 -4.33 -5.71
CA SER A 13 -0.30 -3.45 -5.42
C SER A 13 -1.54 -4.27 -5.12
N ILE A 14 -2.18 -3.99 -3.98
CA ILE A 14 -3.48 -4.59 -3.61
C ILE A 14 -4.54 -4.22 -4.64
N ASP A 15 -4.64 -2.96 -5.01
CA ASP A 15 -5.65 -2.48 -5.96
C ASP A 15 -5.54 -3.18 -7.33
N ALA A 16 -4.32 -3.41 -7.82
CA ALA A 16 -4.11 -4.12 -9.09
C ALA A 16 -4.51 -5.60 -9.03
N VAL A 17 -4.28 -6.25 -7.91
CA VAL A 17 -4.71 -7.64 -7.69
C VAL A 17 -6.23 -7.71 -7.51
N GLU A 18 -6.83 -6.79 -6.77
CA GLU A 18 -8.27 -6.69 -6.61
C GLU A 18 -8.97 -6.49 -7.96
N ASP A 19 -8.46 -5.57 -8.79
CA ASP A 19 -8.96 -5.34 -10.15
C ASP A 19 -8.94 -6.62 -11.00
N SER A 20 -7.85 -7.38 -10.91
CA SER A 20 -7.69 -8.66 -11.61
C SER A 20 -8.66 -9.74 -11.11
N ILE A 21 -8.94 -9.79 -9.81
CA ILE A 21 -9.94 -10.71 -9.22
C ILE A 21 -11.35 -10.36 -9.72
N LEU A 22 -11.70 -9.07 -9.71
CA LEU A 22 -12.98 -8.58 -10.22
C LEU A 22 -13.15 -8.84 -11.73
N ALA A 23 -12.07 -8.77 -12.49
CA ALA A 23 -12.07 -9.13 -13.92
C ALA A 23 -12.50 -10.57 -14.19
N CYS A 24 -12.37 -11.47 -13.20
CA CYS A 24 -12.87 -12.85 -13.29
C CYS A 24 -14.42 -12.96 -13.12
N GLY A 25 -15.11 -11.84 -12.95
CA GLY A 25 -16.57 -11.80 -12.78
C GLY A 25 -17.06 -12.01 -11.36
N LEU A 26 -16.19 -11.93 -10.36
CA LEU A 26 -16.59 -11.95 -8.95
C LEU A 26 -17.25 -10.61 -8.58
N PRO A 27 -18.32 -10.62 -7.78
CA PRO A 27 -18.95 -9.39 -7.32
C PRO A 27 -18.02 -8.63 -6.36
N PRO A 28 -17.99 -7.28 -6.41
CA PRO A 28 -17.22 -6.50 -5.45
C PRO A 28 -17.74 -6.72 -4.02
N GLY A 29 -16.79 -6.72 -3.07
CA GLY A 29 -17.15 -6.90 -1.67
C GLY A 29 -15.92 -7.16 -0.80
N TRP A 30 -16.12 -7.18 0.51
CA TRP A 30 -15.03 -7.32 1.45
C TRP A 30 -14.22 -8.63 1.24
N GLN A 31 -14.86 -9.72 0.79
CA GLN A 31 -14.18 -10.99 0.51
C GLN A 31 -13.15 -10.84 -0.62
N VAL A 32 -13.45 -10.03 -1.63
CA VAL A 32 -12.51 -9.76 -2.73
C VAL A 32 -11.31 -8.97 -2.22
N GLY A 33 -11.53 -7.97 -1.37
CA GLY A 33 -10.44 -7.25 -0.70
C GLY A 33 -9.56 -8.18 0.15
N VAL A 34 -10.16 -9.06 0.96
CA VAL A 34 -9.41 -10.07 1.73
C VAL A 34 -8.63 -11.01 0.81
N ALA A 35 -9.24 -11.48 -0.28
CA ALA A 35 -8.56 -12.34 -1.25
C ALA A 35 -7.38 -11.63 -1.93
N ALA A 36 -7.50 -10.33 -2.23
CA ALA A 36 -6.41 -9.53 -2.76
C ALA A 36 -5.24 -9.43 -1.75
N TYR A 37 -5.53 -9.13 -0.47
CA TYR A 37 -4.51 -9.10 0.58
C TYR A 37 -3.79 -10.44 0.75
N GLU A 38 -4.53 -11.56 0.82
CA GLU A 38 -3.95 -12.90 0.94
C GLU A 38 -3.13 -13.30 -0.30
N THR A 39 -3.59 -12.92 -1.49
CA THR A 39 -2.86 -13.17 -2.74
C THR A 39 -1.54 -12.40 -2.74
N VAL A 40 -1.57 -11.11 -2.44
CA VAL A 40 -0.37 -10.26 -2.39
C VAL A 40 0.57 -10.76 -1.27
N ARG A 41 0.06 -11.18 -0.12
CA ARG A 41 0.87 -11.79 0.94
C ARG A 41 1.61 -13.03 0.44
N ALA A 42 0.92 -13.93 -0.27
CA ALA A 42 1.55 -15.14 -0.81
C ALA A 42 2.62 -14.79 -1.86
N MET A 43 2.35 -13.81 -2.72
CA MET A 43 3.33 -13.32 -3.71
C MET A 43 4.55 -12.67 -3.03
N ALA A 44 4.33 -11.88 -1.98
CA ALA A 44 5.40 -11.28 -1.19
C ALA A 44 6.30 -12.36 -0.55
N GLU A 45 5.69 -13.36 0.11
CA GLU A 45 6.44 -14.47 0.71
C GLU A 45 7.26 -15.26 -0.32
N GLN A 46 6.73 -15.47 -1.54
CA GLN A 46 7.48 -16.16 -2.60
C GLN A 46 8.70 -15.35 -3.04
N ASN A 47 8.54 -14.06 -3.27
CA ASN A 47 9.65 -13.19 -3.70
C ASN A 47 10.71 -13.03 -2.60
N LEU A 48 10.30 -12.85 -1.35
CA LEU A 48 11.21 -12.79 -0.20
C LEU A 48 12.03 -14.08 -0.05
N ARG A 49 11.43 -15.27 -0.24
CA ARG A 49 12.17 -16.56 -0.22
C ARG A 49 13.17 -16.71 -1.37
N LEU A 50 12.97 -15.99 -2.47
CA LEU A 50 13.91 -15.93 -3.59
C LEU A 50 15.01 -14.89 -3.38
N GLY A 51 14.97 -14.15 -2.28
CA GLY A 51 15.96 -13.13 -1.93
C GLY A 51 15.68 -11.76 -2.54
N HIS A 52 14.45 -11.52 -3.02
CA HIS A 52 14.05 -10.21 -3.50
C HIS A 52 13.46 -9.36 -2.37
N ASP A 53 13.79 -8.09 -2.35
CA ASP A 53 13.06 -7.11 -1.55
C ASP A 53 11.69 -6.83 -2.17
N VAL A 54 10.70 -6.55 -1.32
CA VAL A 54 9.31 -6.34 -1.74
C VAL A 54 8.77 -5.04 -1.18
N VAL A 55 8.15 -4.24 -2.05
CA VAL A 55 7.38 -3.05 -1.68
C VAL A 55 5.91 -3.33 -1.93
N VAL A 56 5.10 -3.33 -0.88
CA VAL A 56 3.64 -3.51 -0.97
C VAL A 56 2.94 -2.17 -0.90
N ASP A 57 2.08 -1.90 -1.87
CA ASP A 57 1.17 -0.74 -1.91
C ASP A 57 -0.22 -1.18 -1.45
N ALA A 58 -0.63 -0.70 -0.28
CA ALA A 58 -1.87 -1.06 0.38
C ALA A 58 -2.38 0.07 1.29
N VAL A 59 -3.67 0.11 1.55
CA VAL A 59 -4.26 1.12 2.44
C VAL A 59 -3.89 0.90 3.91
N ASN A 60 -3.84 -0.36 4.36
CA ASN A 60 -3.48 -0.73 5.74
C ASN A 60 -4.29 -0.02 6.83
N ASP A 61 -5.59 0.18 6.61
CA ASP A 61 -6.47 0.95 7.48
C ASP A 61 -6.89 0.22 8.76
N SER A 62 -6.61 -1.06 8.88
CA SER A 62 -6.95 -1.89 10.05
C SER A 62 -5.75 -2.68 10.57
N GLU A 63 -5.85 -3.12 11.81
CA GLU A 63 -4.83 -3.95 12.45
C GLU A 63 -4.69 -5.32 11.76
N GLU A 64 -5.80 -5.89 11.29
CA GLU A 64 -5.82 -7.15 10.54
C GLU A 64 -5.05 -7.03 9.22
N ALA A 65 -5.22 -5.92 8.51
CA ALA A 65 -4.47 -5.64 7.28
C ALA A 65 -2.96 -5.57 7.54
N ARG A 66 -2.55 -4.88 8.61
CA ARG A 66 -1.13 -4.77 9.02
C ARG A 66 -0.55 -6.11 9.48
N GLN A 67 -1.36 -6.90 10.20
CA GLN A 67 -0.96 -8.24 10.64
C GLN A 67 -0.66 -9.19 9.47
N THR A 68 -1.30 -9.00 8.33
CA THR A 68 -0.99 -9.75 7.10
C THR A 68 0.50 -9.63 6.73
N TRP A 69 1.04 -8.42 6.80
CA TRP A 69 2.45 -8.16 6.44
C TRP A 69 3.43 -8.62 7.51
N ARG A 70 3.10 -8.45 8.80
CA ARG A 70 3.91 -9.01 9.89
C ARG A 70 4.00 -10.53 9.79
N THR A 71 2.90 -11.17 9.41
CA THR A 71 2.86 -12.61 9.17
C THR A 71 3.78 -13.01 8.02
N ALA A 72 3.77 -12.29 6.91
CA ALA A 72 4.67 -12.56 5.78
C ALA A 72 6.14 -12.41 6.17
N ALA A 73 6.49 -11.33 6.87
CA ALA A 73 7.84 -11.09 7.38
C ALA A 73 8.30 -12.20 8.33
N ALA A 74 7.48 -12.57 9.32
CA ALA A 74 7.79 -13.63 10.27
C ALA A 74 7.99 -15.00 9.60
N ARG A 75 7.20 -15.34 8.58
CA ARG A 75 7.29 -16.62 7.85
C ARG A 75 8.50 -16.72 6.93
N THR A 76 9.06 -15.58 6.55
CA THR A 76 10.20 -15.53 5.62
C THR A 76 11.51 -15.15 6.30
N GLY A 77 11.45 -14.68 7.55
CA GLY A 77 12.60 -14.13 8.28
C GLY A 77 13.02 -12.75 7.77
N ALA A 78 12.18 -12.09 6.98
CA ALA A 78 12.45 -10.77 6.48
C ALA A 78 12.19 -9.69 7.56
N SER A 79 12.92 -8.57 7.48
CA SER A 79 12.56 -7.37 8.22
C SER A 79 11.37 -6.67 7.54
N ILE A 80 10.56 -5.96 8.33
CA ILE A 80 9.44 -5.16 7.82
C ILE A 80 9.60 -3.72 8.27
N GLU A 81 9.18 -2.80 7.43
CA GLU A 81 9.06 -1.39 7.74
C GLU A 81 7.74 -0.86 7.19
N PHE A 82 7.00 -0.16 8.02
CA PHE A 82 5.77 0.49 7.61
C PHE A 82 6.02 1.96 7.27
N VAL A 83 5.44 2.38 6.14
CA VAL A 83 5.48 3.77 5.66
C VAL A 83 4.05 4.25 5.52
N HIS A 84 3.71 5.31 6.22
CA HIS A 84 2.41 5.96 6.16
C HIS A 84 2.51 7.26 5.36
N LEU A 85 1.94 7.24 4.17
CA LEU A 85 1.81 8.44 3.33
C LEU A 85 0.48 9.11 3.66
N MET A 86 0.52 10.26 4.25
CA MET A 86 -0.65 11.06 4.57
C MET A 86 -0.67 12.36 3.75
N ILE A 87 -1.78 13.07 3.81
CA ILE A 87 -1.92 14.43 3.29
C ILE A 87 -2.71 15.25 4.29
N SER A 88 -2.08 16.29 4.86
CA SER A 88 -2.69 17.17 5.86
C SER A 88 -3.62 18.20 5.22
N ASP A 89 -3.34 18.64 3.99
CA ASP A 89 -4.16 19.60 3.25
C ASP A 89 -5.38 18.90 2.61
N ALA A 90 -6.57 19.14 3.16
CA ALA A 90 -7.81 18.54 2.69
C ALA A 90 -8.23 19.02 1.29
N LEU A 91 -7.93 20.27 0.94
CA LEU A 91 -8.27 20.84 -0.38
C LEU A 91 -7.37 20.21 -1.46
N GLU A 92 -6.08 20.13 -1.17
CA GLU A 92 -5.13 19.48 -2.07
C GLU A 92 -5.43 17.98 -2.22
N HIS A 93 -5.83 17.30 -1.13
CA HIS A 93 -6.26 15.91 -1.20
C HIS A 93 -7.46 15.73 -2.14
N GLN A 94 -8.48 16.57 -1.98
CA GLN A 94 -9.66 16.54 -2.83
C GLN A 94 -9.33 16.83 -4.29
N ARG A 95 -8.44 17.81 -4.54
CA ARG A 95 -7.96 18.16 -5.88
C ARG A 95 -7.24 16.97 -6.52
N ARG A 96 -6.31 16.32 -5.80
CA ARG A 96 -5.58 15.13 -6.31
C ARG A 96 -6.52 13.97 -6.58
N LEU A 97 -7.47 13.72 -5.68
CA LEU A 97 -8.46 12.66 -5.85
C LEU A 97 -9.30 12.86 -7.11
N SER A 98 -9.75 14.10 -7.37
CA SER A 98 -10.56 14.42 -8.56
C SER A 98 -9.80 14.29 -9.88
N GLY A 99 -8.49 14.43 -9.87
CA GLY A 99 -7.63 14.27 -11.06
C GLY A 99 -6.94 12.91 -11.15
N ARG A 100 -7.25 11.99 -10.24
CA ARG A 100 -6.60 10.68 -10.19
C ARG A 100 -7.16 9.75 -11.26
N ASP A 101 -6.26 9.05 -11.94
CA ASP A 101 -6.56 7.89 -12.78
C ASP A 101 -5.54 6.81 -12.46
N ARG A 102 -6.01 5.69 -11.88
CA ARG A 102 -5.18 4.53 -11.54
C ARG A 102 -5.06 3.54 -12.70
N CYS A 103 -5.74 3.82 -13.81
CA CYS A 103 -5.83 2.90 -14.94
C CYS A 103 -6.39 1.51 -14.54
N LEU A 104 -7.30 1.46 -13.56
CA LEU A 104 -8.01 0.25 -13.15
C LEU A 104 -9.37 0.20 -13.84
N THR A 105 -9.84 -1.01 -14.16
CA THR A 105 -11.06 -1.19 -14.94
C THR A 105 -12.26 -1.54 -14.07
N TYR A 106 -12.06 -2.34 -13.04
CA TYR A 106 -13.11 -2.91 -12.21
C TYR A 106 -13.14 -2.33 -10.80
N VAL A 107 -12.00 -1.86 -10.29
CA VAL A 107 -11.93 -1.12 -9.03
C VAL A 107 -12.22 0.35 -9.30
N GLY A 108 -13.35 0.83 -8.83
CA GLY A 108 -13.76 2.24 -9.00
C GLY A 108 -12.87 3.21 -8.23
N GLU A 109 -12.77 4.45 -8.72
CA GLU A 109 -12.14 5.52 -7.95
C GLU A 109 -12.99 5.88 -6.73
N PRO A 110 -12.39 6.05 -5.55
CA PRO A 110 -13.12 6.41 -4.34
C PRO A 110 -13.67 7.85 -4.46
N THR A 111 -14.85 8.06 -3.91
CA THR A 111 -15.39 9.41 -3.74
C THR A 111 -14.74 10.12 -2.55
N TRP A 112 -14.89 11.45 -2.49
CA TRP A 112 -14.42 12.19 -1.31
C TRP A 112 -15.10 11.72 0.00
N ALA A 113 -16.37 11.34 -0.06
CA ALA A 113 -17.08 10.78 1.09
C ALA A 113 -16.49 9.43 1.54
N ASP A 114 -16.03 8.60 0.61
CA ASP A 114 -15.35 7.34 0.95
C ASP A 114 -14.00 7.59 1.63
N VAL A 115 -13.25 8.56 1.14
CA VAL A 115 -11.98 8.99 1.76
C VAL A 115 -12.21 9.49 3.18
N GLN A 116 -13.21 10.35 3.40
CA GLN A 116 -13.52 10.89 4.72
C GLN A 116 -13.95 9.80 5.70
N ARG A 117 -14.79 8.85 5.26
CA ARG A 117 -15.23 7.70 6.07
C ARG A 117 -14.04 6.84 6.45
N ARG A 118 -13.22 6.45 5.49
CA ARG A 118 -12.02 5.64 5.75
C ARG A 118 -11.05 6.33 6.69
N ARG A 119 -10.88 7.66 6.55
CA ARG A 119 -10.03 8.45 7.44
C ARG A 119 -10.55 8.48 8.88
N ALA A 120 -11.88 8.50 9.06
CA ALA A 120 -12.50 8.43 10.39
C ALA A 120 -12.34 7.06 11.05
N ASP A 121 -12.38 6.00 10.25
CA ASP A 121 -12.31 4.60 10.70
C ASP A 121 -10.86 4.05 10.73
N TYR A 122 -9.87 4.84 10.29
CA TYR A 122 -8.48 4.43 10.20
C TYR A 122 -7.91 4.12 11.58
N ALA A 123 -7.53 2.87 11.82
CA ALA A 123 -7.00 2.42 13.10
C ALA A 123 -5.66 3.11 13.42
N ALA A 124 -5.47 3.48 14.69
CA ALA A 124 -4.18 3.99 15.14
C ALA A 124 -3.06 2.95 14.90
N TRP A 125 -1.85 3.42 14.62
CA TRP A 125 -0.69 2.55 14.48
C TRP A 125 -0.19 2.09 15.84
N SER A 126 0.07 0.79 15.97
CA SER A 126 0.77 0.20 17.10
C SER A 126 2.26 -0.05 16.81
N ASP A 127 2.63 -0.05 15.53
CA ASP A 127 4.00 -0.19 15.07
C ASP A 127 4.76 1.14 15.07
N GLU A 128 6.08 1.05 15.04
CA GLU A 128 6.89 2.16 14.54
C GLU A 128 6.62 2.34 13.05
N VAL A 129 6.21 3.53 12.65
CA VAL A 129 5.85 3.85 11.27
C VAL A 129 6.55 5.12 10.83
N LEU A 130 7.09 5.11 9.62
CA LEU A 130 7.64 6.32 8.99
C LEU A 130 6.48 7.11 8.37
N GLU A 131 6.26 8.33 8.84
CA GLU A 131 5.20 9.18 8.34
C GLU A 131 5.74 10.28 7.42
N PHE A 132 5.08 10.43 6.26
CA PHE A 132 5.36 11.52 5.32
C PHE A 132 4.07 12.25 4.96
N ASP A 133 4.07 13.55 5.15
CA ASP A 133 2.98 14.41 4.68
C ASP A 133 3.23 14.82 3.23
N THR A 134 2.50 14.22 2.31
CA THR A 134 2.62 14.49 0.87
C THR A 134 2.08 15.86 0.44
N ALA A 135 1.54 16.67 1.37
CA ALA A 135 1.30 18.08 1.12
C ALA A 135 2.61 18.89 1.10
N THR A 136 3.64 18.40 1.81
CA THR A 136 4.95 19.08 1.96
C THR A 136 6.11 18.31 1.34
N TRP A 137 6.00 17.00 1.21
CA TRP A 137 7.01 16.15 0.60
C TRP A 137 6.63 15.81 -0.84
N ALA A 138 7.53 16.04 -1.78
CA ALA A 138 7.37 15.55 -3.15
C ALA A 138 7.62 14.02 -3.21
N ALA A 139 7.05 13.36 -4.21
CA ALA A 139 7.17 11.91 -4.35
C ALA A 139 8.62 11.42 -4.47
N ASP A 140 9.45 12.18 -5.19
CA ASP A 140 10.87 11.86 -5.37
C ASP A 140 11.64 12.02 -4.05
N GLU A 141 11.35 13.06 -3.26
CA GLU A 141 11.98 13.29 -1.95
C GLU A 141 11.66 12.15 -0.97
N VAL A 142 10.40 11.68 -0.94
CA VAL A 142 10.00 10.51 -0.14
C VAL A 142 10.74 9.26 -0.62
N ALA A 143 10.82 9.06 -1.93
CA ALA A 143 11.50 7.89 -2.50
C ALA A 143 13.00 7.89 -2.18
N ASP A 144 13.66 9.04 -2.26
CA ASP A 144 15.08 9.19 -1.93
C ASP A 144 15.33 8.92 -0.44
N ALA A 145 14.51 9.47 0.45
CA ALA A 145 14.60 9.24 1.88
C ALA A 145 14.46 7.75 2.24
N LEU A 146 13.48 7.06 1.64
CA LEU A 146 13.27 5.64 1.85
C LEU A 146 14.40 4.79 1.26
N THR A 147 14.88 5.11 0.06
CA THR A 147 16.00 4.42 -0.59
C THR A 147 17.27 4.53 0.25
N ALA A 148 17.59 5.72 0.75
CA ALA A 148 18.75 5.93 1.61
C ALA A 148 18.65 5.10 2.91
N ARG A 149 17.46 5.04 3.52
CA ARG A 149 17.25 4.26 4.75
C ARG A 149 17.39 2.74 4.52
N LEU A 150 16.89 2.23 3.40
CA LEU A 150 16.99 0.81 3.06
C LEU A 150 18.42 0.40 2.72
N SER A 151 19.22 1.30 2.12
CA SER A 151 20.62 1.04 1.77
C SER A 151 21.58 0.99 2.98
N THR A 152 21.13 1.40 4.17
CA THR A 152 21.94 1.39 5.41
C THR A 152 21.72 0.14 6.27
N ARG A 153 20.94 -0.83 5.80
CA ARG A 153 20.66 -2.09 6.47
C ARG A 153 21.38 -3.25 5.78
#